data_f20fdfdebb360b994adbf40f34c014e6
#
_entry.id   f20fdfdebb360b994adbf40f34c014e6
#
_cell.length_a   1.000
_cell.length_b   1.000
_cell.length_c   1.000
_cell.angle_alpha   90.00
_cell.angle_beta   90.00
_cell.angle_gamma   90.00
#
_symmetry.space_group_name_H-M   'P 1'
#
loop_
_entity.id
_entity.type
_entity.pdbx_description
1 polymer ?
#
loop_
_entity_poly.entity_id
_entity_poly.type
_entity_poly.pdbx_seq_one_letter_code
_entity_poly.pdbx_strand_id
1 'polypeptide(L)'
;MMRNRLWLGVGLVSLGAFSSSCSKEPAPPESPPAAAAAPAPAPAPAPEEPAKPKMSYAKLISFFRLPAAVKAVKTEDTEAQIALGRLLFFENRLSKNHDISCNSCHDLATFGVDGKATSEGHKGQKGSRNAPTVFHAAGHIAQFWDGRAATLEEQAAGPMMNPVEMAMPDEKRVLATLNSIPQYVKGFKQSFPGDKKPVNVANAARAIAAFERKLITTARFDKFLAGDESALTEQERRGLELFAASGCTTCHNGPSVGGTSFQKLGLIEEYPTGDKGRFEVTKNEEDLHKFRVPTLRNVEKTGPWFHDGSVTELPQAVRLMAKHQLGMTFSDAEVDDIVAFLKSLTGELPGPEVLAPPELPPSTRTTPKADPT
;
A
#
# COMPACT_ATOMS: atom_id res chain seq x y z
N MET A 1 8.79 32.38 -49.07
CA MET A 1 9.95 33.24 -49.38
C MET A 1 11.12 32.83 -48.52
N MET A 2 12.25 32.57 -49.21
CA MET A 2 13.66 32.45 -48.76
C MET A 2 13.98 31.38 -47.71
N ARG A 3 14.57 30.24 -48.02
CA ARG A 3 15.80 29.80 -48.75
C ARG A 3 17.10 29.93 -47.93
N ASN A 4 17.69 28.72 -47.71
CA ASN A 4 19.13 28.36 -47.79
C ASN A 4 20.02 28.63 -46.57
N ARG A 5 21.08 27.86 -46.24
CA ARG A 5 21.90 26.92 -47.03
C ARG A 5 22.69 25.98 -46.12
N LEU A 6 23.00 24.78 -46.64
CA LEU A 6 24.05 23.86 -46.22
C LEU A 6 25.46 24.47 -46.23
N TRP A 7 26.37 23.93 -45.42
CA TRP A 7 27.79 23.81 -45.76
C TRP A 7 28.37 22.46 -45.28
N LEU A 8 28.85 21.69 -46.25
CA LEU A 8 29.74 20.54 -46.08
C LEU A 8 31.18 21.04 -46.12
N GLY A 9 32.06 20.50 -45.28
CA GLY A 9 33.50 20.70 -45.35
C GLY A 9 34.22 19.34 -45.27
N VAL A 10 34.69 18.91 -46.44
CA VAL A 10 35.61 17.75 -46.60
C VAL A 10 37.03 18.25 -46.51
N GLY A 11 37.84 17.66 -45.64
CA GLY A 11 39.31 17.90 -45.57
C GLY A 11 40.08 16.59 -45.75
N LEU A 12 40.65 16.45 -46.94
CA LEU A 12 41.73 15.45 -47.24
C LEU A 12 43.03 15.86 -46.56
N VAL A 13 43.74 14.92 -45.94
CA VAL A 13 45.17 15.06 -45.67
C VAL A 13 45.93 13.81 -46.12
N SER A 14 46.97 14.09 -46.90
CA SER A 14 47.84 13.24 -47.68
C SER A 14 48.80 12.39 -46.82
N LEU A 15 49.11 11.20 -47.37
CA LEU A 15 50.26 10.35 -46.98
C LEU A 15 51.61 11.02 -47.27
N GLY A 16 52.49 11.02 -46.29
CA GLY A 16 53.88 11.31 -46.44
C GLY A 16 54.72 10.11 -45.93
N ALA A 17 55.35 9.40 -46.89
CA ALA A 17 56.30 8.34 -46.58
C ALA A 17 57.66 8.97 -46.26
N PHE A 18 58.27 8.62 -45.13
CA PHE A 18 59.68 8.80 -44.85
C PHE A 18 60.33 7.49 -44.47
N SER A 19 61.20 7.04 -45.32
CA SER A 19 62.18 6.00 -45.08
C SER A 19 63.34 6.57 -44.25
N SER A 20 63.73 5.86 -43.18
CA SER A 20 65.00 6.14 -42.51
C SER A 20 65.64 4.87 -41.98
N SER A 21 66.92 4.85 -42.21
CA SER A 21 67.88 3.73 -42.14
C SER A 21 68.09 3.17 -40.70
N CYS A 22 68.38 1.89 -40.68
CA CYS A 22 68.92 1.14 -39.51
C CYS A 22 70.24 1.71 -39.00
N SER A 23 70.28 1.97 -37.69
CA SER A 23 71.49 1.99 -36.91
C SER A 23 71.29 1.07 -35.71
N LYS A 24 72.05 0.00 -35.58
CA LYS A 24 72.10 -0.91 -34.42
C LYS A 24 72.83 -0.24 -33.26
N GLU A 25 72.12 0.00 -32.19
CA GLU A 25 72.63 0.33 -30.88
C GLU A 25 72.77 -0.94 -30.02
N PRO A 26 73.82 -1.13 -29.21
CA PRO A 26 73.99 -2.35 -28.43
C PRO A 26 73.01 -2.40 -27.25
N ALA A 27 72.50 -3.57 -26.95
CA ALA A 27 71.56 -3.83 -25.85
C ALA A 27 72.19 -3.52 -24.48
N PRO A 28 71.42 -2.94 -23.57
CA PRO A 28 71.86 -2.76 -22.17
C PRO A 28 71.88 -4.12 -21.43
N PRO A 29 72.73 -4.28 -20.38
CA PRO A 29 72.87 -5.54 -19.65
C PRO A 29 71.59 -5.92 -18.90
N GLU A 30 71.26 -7.19 -18.93
CA GLU A 30 70.11 -7.79 -18.21
C GLU A 30 70.19 -7.50 -16.70
N SER A 31 69.12 -6.93 -16.14
CA SER A 31 68.92 -6.77 -14.72
C SER A 31 68.69 -8.13 -14.06
N PRO A 32 69.16 -8.37 -12.83
CA PRO A 32 68.94 -9.63 -12.15
C PRO A 32 67.44 -9.83 -11.85
N PRO A 33 66.93 -11.07 -11.80
CA PRO A 33 65.52 -11.38 -11.58
C PRO A 33 65.06 -10.79 -10.23
N ALA A 34 63.99 -9.99 -10.27
CA ALA A 34 63.38 -9.46 -9.07
C ALA A 34 62.92 -10.64 -8.18
N ALA A 35 63.37 -10.65 -6.93
CA ALA A 35 62.89 -11.61 -5.94
C ALA A 35 61.35 -11.44 -5.79
N ALA A 36 60.63 -12.57 -5.91
CA ALA A 36 59.18 -12.62 -5.73
C ALA A 36 58.83 -12.04 -4.35
N ALA A 37 58.11 -10.91 -4.34
CA ALA A 37 57.57 -10.32 -3.11
C ALA A 37 56.62 -11.33 -2.47
N ALA A 38 56.80 -11.62 -1.19
CA ALA A 38 55.86 -12.43 -0.42
C ALA A 38 54.47 -11.83 -0.47
N PRO A 39 53.41 -12.66 -0.59
CA PRO A 39 52.03 -12.14 -0.59
C PRO A 39 51.76 -11.32 0.68
N ALA A 40 51.20 -10.14 0.50
CA ALA A 40 50.78 -9.31 1.61
C ALA A 40 49.86 -10.08 2.57
N PRO A 41 49.97 -9.96 3.89
CA PRO A 41 49.06 -10.60 4.83
C PRO A 41 47.65 -10.16 4.54
N ALA A 42 46.71 -11.15 4.53
CA ALA A 42 45.27 -10.85 4.40
C ALA A 42 44.84 -9.78 5.40
N PRO A 43 43.97 -8.84 5.00
CA PRO A 43 43.48 -7.83 5.94
C PRO A 43 42.82 -8.55 7.12
N ALA A 44 43.14 -8.09 8.32
CA ALA A 44 42.50 -8.58 9.54
C ALA A 44 40.97 -8.42 9.42
N PRO A 45 40.18 -9.41 9.88
CA PRO A 45 38.73 -9.27 9.89
C PRO A 45 38.37 -7.96 10.63
N ALA A 46 37.43 -7.20 10.02
CA ALA A 46 36.90 -6.00 10.66
C ALA A 46 36.38 -6.38 12.06
N PRO A 47 36.55 -5.53 13.09
CA PRO A 47 36.01 -5.79 14.41
C PRO A 47 34.51 -6.06 14.26
N GLU A 48 34.05 -7.24 14.73
CA GLU A 48 32.62 -7.50 14.84
C GLU A 48 32.01 -6.38 15.74
N GLU A 49 31.05 -5.63 15.19
CA GLU A 49 30.26 -4.72 16.00
C GLU A 49 29.64 -5.52 17.18
N PRO A 50 29.70 -4.99 18.41
CA PRO A 50 29.09 -5.70 19.54
C PRO A 50 27.62 -5.96 19.24
N ALA A 51 27.23 -7.23 19.25
CA ALA A 51 25.87 -7.66 18.98
C ALA A 51 24.90 -6.84 19.86
N LYS A 52 24.04 -6.04 19.24
CA LYS A 52 22.99 -5.29 19.95
C LYS A 52 22.18 -6.29 20.77
N PRO A 53 21.83 -5.98 22.05
CA PRO A 53 21.11 -6.92 22.89
C PRO A 53 19.81 -7.35 22.21
N LYS A 54 19.62 -8.65 22.01
CA LYS A 54 18.42 -9.22 21.38
C LYS A 54 17.21 -8.90 22.24
N MET A 55 16.17 -8.36 21.63
CA MET A 55 14.92 -8.08 22.31
C MET A 55 14.21 -9.41 22.66
N SER A 56 13.67 -9.53 23.89
CA SER A 56 12.95 -10.75 24.25
C SER A 56 11.67 -10.92 23.43
N TYR A 57 11.28 -12.18 23.17
CA TYR A 57 10.01 -12.50 22.49
C TYR A 57 8.82 -11.78 23.12
N ALA A 58 8.69 -11.84 24.47
CA ALA A 58 7.61 -11.19 25.19
C ALA A 58 7.55 -9.66 24.93
N LYS A 59 8.69 -9.01 24.80
CA LYS A 59 8.76 -7.59 24.49
C LYS A 59 8.33 -7.33 23.04
N LEU A 60 8.81 -8.13 22.08
CA LEU A 60 8.47 -7.99 20.67
C LEU A 60 6.95 -8.11 20.46
N ILE A 61 6.32 -9.17 20.96
CA ILE A 61 4.89 -9.36 20.76
C ILE A 61 4.02 -8.30 21.46
N SER A 62 4.55 -7.65 22.51
CA SER A 62 3.78 -6.63 23.24
C SER A 62 3.42 -5.42 22.38
N PHE A 63 4.18 -5.11 21.34
CA PHE A 63 3.90 -4.02 20.42
C PHE A 63 2.68 -4.27 19.52
N PHE A 64 2.34 -5.55 19.28
CA PHE A 64 1.33 -5.94 18.30
C PHE A 64 0.02 -6.42 18.94
N ARG A 65 -0.09 -6.33 20.27
CA ARG A 65 -1.36 -6.52 20.97
C ARG A 65 -2.24 -5.29 20.82
N LEU A 66 -3.57 -5.50 20.85
CA LEU A 66 -4.50 -4.36 20.90
C LEU A 66 -4.14 -3.47 22.10
N PRO A 67 -3.93 -2.17 21.90
CA PRO A 67 -3.82 -1.23 23.01
C PRO A 67 -5.08 -1.33 23.87
N ALA A 68 -4.93 -1.31 25.20
CA ALA A 68 -6.06 -1.44 26.14
C ALA A 68 -7.17 -0.39 25.92
N ALA A 69 -6.81 0.75 25.29
CA ALA A 69 -7.75 1.82 24.94
C ALA A 69 -8.57 1.52 23.67
N VAL A 70 -8.15 0.56 22.84
CA VAL A 70 -8.85 0.19 21.60
C VAL A 70 -9.73 -1.02 21.89
N LYS A 71 -11.03 -0.78 22.08
CA LYS A 71 -11.99 -1.88 22.20
C LYS A 71 -12.17 -2.53 20.81
N ALA A 72 -12.02 -3.86 20.75
CA ALA A 72 -12.44 -4.60 19.57
C ALA A 72 -13.91 -4.28 19.28
N VAL A 73 -14.20 -3.76 18.10
CA VAL A 73 -15.59 -3.51 17.67
C VAL A 73 -16.22 -4.88 17.45
N LYS A 74 -17.03 -5.33 18.40
CA LYS A 74 -17.88 -6.49 18.20
C LYS A 74 -19.03 -6.05 17.29
N THR A 75 -19.08 -6.57 16.10
CA THR A 75 -20.22 -6.41 15.20
C THR A 75 -20.97 -7.75 15.13
N GLU A 76 -22.26 -7.68 15.22
CA GLU A 76 -23.16 -8.83 15.03
C GLU A 76 -23.60 -8.90 13.56
N ASP A 77 -22.64 -8.93 12.64
CA ASP A 77 -22.93 -9.04 11.22
C ASP A 77 -23.53 -10.41 10.91
N THR A 78 -24.69 -10.42 10.27
CA THR A 78 -25.33 -11.65 9.85
C THR A 78 -24.78 -12.14 8.50
N GLU A 79 -24.85 -13.45 8.26
CA GLU A 79 -24.46 -14.03 6.97
C GLU A 79 -25.23 -13.39 5.78
N ALA A 80 -26.50 -12.99 6.01
CA ALA A 80 -27.28 -12.29 5.01
C ALA A 80 -26.70 -10.90 4.67
N GLN A 81 -26.22 -10.16 5.68
CA GLN A 81 -25.55 -8.88 5.49
C GLN A 81 -24.22 -9.03 4.75
N ILE A 82 -23.42 -10.02 5.13
CA ILE A 82 -22.13 -10.31 4.50
C ILE A 82 -22.35 -10.70 3.02
N ALA A 83 -23.30 -11.58 2.74
CA ALA A 83 -23.61 -12.00 1.37
C ALA A 83 -24.13 -10.84 0.51
N LEU A 84 -25.02 -10.00 1.05
CA LEU A 84 -25.48 -8.79 0.38
C LEU A 84 -24.32 -7.82 0.13
N GLY A 85 -23.49 -7.61 1.14
CA GLY A 85 -22.32 -6.72 1.05
C GLY A 85 -21.34 -7.14 -0.03
N ARG A 86 -21.09 -8.43 -0.14
CA ARG A 86 -20.25 -8.98 -1.23
C ARG A 86 -20.84 -8.68 -2.61
N LEU A 87 -22.14 -8.87 -2.83
CA LEU A 87 -22.78 -8.50 -4.09
C LEU A 87 -22.62 -6.99 -4.38
N LEU A 88 -22.83 -6.13 -3.38
CA LEU A 88 -22.73 -4.67 -3.52
C LEU A 88 -21.30 -4.20 -3.75
N PHE A 89 -20.30 -4.85 -3.17
CA PHE A 89 -18.87 -4.54 -3.37
C PHE A 89 -18.43 -4.72 -4.84
N PHE A 90 -19.02 -5.69 -5.53
CA PHE A 90 -18.75 -5.95 -6.96
C PHE A 90 -19.77 -5.29 -7.92
N GLU A 91 -20.73 -4.52 -7.41
CA GLU A 91 -21.84 -4.01 -8.21
C GLU A 91 -21.49 -2.74 -8.99
N ASN A 92 -21.19 -2.88 -10.27
CA ASN A 92 -20.84 -1.77 -11.15
C ASN A 92 -21.99 -0.76 -11.36
N ARG A 93 -23.25 -1.21 -11.26
CA ARG A 93 -24.43 -0.33 -11.42
C ARG A 93 -24.61 0.65 -10.26
N LEU A 94 -23.75 0.59 -9.24
CA LEU A 94 -23.63 1.61 -8.20
C LEU A 94 -22.70 2.76 -8.62
N SER A 95 -22.21 2.77 -9.86
CA SER A 95 -21.55 3.91 -10.49
C SER A 95 -22.41 4.52 -11.61
N LYS A 96 -22.18 5.79 -11.94
CA LYS A 96 -22.97 6.55 -12.90
C LYS A 96 -22.97 5.89 -14.27
N ASN A 97 -21.82 5.42 -14.75
CA ASN A 97 -21.65 4.78 -16.06
C ASN A 97 -21.74 3.24 -16.01
N HIS A 98 -22.05 2.65 -14.87
CA HIS A 98 -22.11 1.18 -14.65
C HIS A 98 -20.81 0.43 -15.00
N ASP A 99 -19.67 1.06 -14.79
CA ASP A 99 -18.33 0.55 -15.14
C ASP A 99 -17.38 0.44 -13.95
N ILE A 100 -17.74 1.00 -12.80
CA ILE A 100 -16.91 1.04 -11.61
C ILE A 100 -17.64 0.41 -10.41
N SER A 101 -16.94 -0.46 -9.69
CA SER A 101 -17.37 -1.00 -8.39
C SER A 101 -16.28 -0.76 -7.35
N CYS A 102 -16.49 -1.14 -6.08
CA CYS A 102 -15.44 -1.08 -5.07
C CYS A 102 -14.23 -1.92 -5.49
N ASN A 103 -14.46 -3.09 -6.09
CA ASN A 103 -13.39 -3.96 -6.58
C ASN A 103 -12.55 -3.34 -7.71
N SER A 104 -13.04 -2.30 -8.40
CA SER A 104 -12.26 -1.65 -9.47
C SER A 104 -11.01 -0.93 -8.97
N CYS A 105 -11.06 -0.40 -7.73
CA CYS A 105 -9.94 0.28 -7.08
C CYS A 105 -9.35 -0.57 -5.94
N HIS A 106 -10.12 -1.52 -5.43
CA HIS A 106 -9.76 -2.41 -4.32
C HIS A 106 -9.87 -3.87 -4.76
N ASP A 107 -9.09 -4.25 -5.78
CA ASP A 107 -9.15 -5.62 -6.33
C ASP A 107 -8.72 -6.64 -5.28
N LEU A 108 -9.68 -7.47 -4.88
CA LEU A 108 -9.46 -8.49 -3.84
C LEU A 108 -8.44 -9.56 -4.26
N ALA A 109 -8.29 -9.83 -5.56
CA ALA A 109 -7.30 -10.77 -6.06
C ALA A 109 -5.87 -10.22 -5.97
N THR A 110 -5.71 -8.90 -5.84
CA THR A 110 -4.43 -8.19 -5.71
C THR A 110 -4.27 -7.52 -4.36
N PHE A 111 -4.69 -8.21 -3.29
CA PHE A 111 -4.59 -7.71 -1.90
C PHE A 111 -5.37 -6.41 -1.64
N GLY A 112 -6.47 -6.19 -2.38
CA GLY A 112 -7.38 -5.06 -2.15
C GLY A 112 -6.86 -3.71 -2.60
N VAL A 113 -6.01 -3.68 -3.63
CA VAL A 113 -5.47 -2.49 -4.29
C VAL A 113 -5.50 -2.64 -5.82
N ASP A 114 -5.40 -1.55 -6.57
CA ASP A 114 -5.32 -1.58 -8.04
C ASP A 114 -3.89 -1.45 -8.59
N GLY A 115 -2.89 -1.33 -7.70
CA GLY A 115 -1.49 -1.19 -8.06
C GLY A 115 -1.12 0.15 -8.75
N LYS A 116 -2.01 1.13 -8.74
CA LYS A 116 -1.78 2.45 -9.33
C LYS A 116 -1.39 3.48 -8.28
N ALA A 117 -0.64 4.51 -8.67
CA ALA A 117 -0.34 5.62 -7.76
C ALA A 117 -1.64 6.27 -7.25
N THR A 118 -2.57 6.55 -8.16
CA THR A 118 -3.94 6.97 -7.86
C THR A 118 -4.91 6.25 -8.80
N SER A 119 -6.04 5.81 -8.25
CA SER A 119 -7.06 5.08 -9.00
C SER A 119 -7.76 5.98 -10.03
N GLU A 120 -8.26 5.34 -11.08
CA GLU A 120 -9.06 6.00 -12.12
C GLU A 120 -10.54 5.75 -11.84
N GLY A 121 -11.28 6.83 -11.67
CA GLY A 121 -12.72 6.80 -11.49
C GLY A 121 -13.50 7.21 -12.73
N HIS A 122 -14.68 7.78 -12.53
CA HIS A 122 -15.59 8.18 -13.60
C HIS A 122 -14.90 9.02 -14.67
N LYS A 123 -15.04 8.62 -15.93
CA LYS A 123 -14.38 9.26 -17.11
C LYS A 123 -12.85 9.31 -17.03
N GLY A 124 -12.22 8.37 -16.34
CA GLY A 124 -10.77 8.34 -16.18
C GLY A 124 -10.22 9.45 -15.26
N GLN A 125 -11.07 10.13 -14.50
CA GLN A 125 -10.62 11.10 -13.51
C GLN A 125 -9.79 10.41 -12.44
N LYS A 126 -8.78 11.10 -11.93
CA LYS A 126 -7.88 10.56 -10.90
C LYS A 126 -8.09 11.28 -9.57
N GLY A 127 -8.15 10.50 -8.49
CA GLY A 127 -8.06 11.02 -7.15
C GLY A 127 -6.67 11.58 -6.84
N SER A 128 -6.54 12.29 -5.73
CA SER A 128 -5.27 12.86 -5.28
C SER A 128 -4.44 11.90 -4.41
N ARG A 129 -5.01 10.77 -4.00
CA ARG A 129 -4.40 9.82 -3.07
C ARG A 129 -4.46 8.40 -3.58
N ASN A 130 -3.48 7.60 -3.17
CA ASN A 130 -3.45 6.16 -3.40
C ASN A 130 -4.64 5.46 -2.73
N ALA A 131 -5.21 4.45 -3.39
CA ALA A 131 -6.25 3.60 -2.82
C ALA A 131 -5.60 2.59 -1.83
N PRO A 132 -5.80 2.75 -0.52
CA PRO A 132 -5.26 1.81 0.46
C PRO A 132 -5.98 0.47 0.37
N THR A 133 -5.30 -0.59 0.80
CA THR A 133 -5.94 -1.90 0.87
C THR A 133 -7.19 -1.90 1.77
N VAL A 134 -8.22 -2.65 1.34
CA VAL A 134 -9.42 -2.94 2.14
C VAL A 134 -9.21 -4.11 3.11
N PHE A 135 -8.16 -4.92 2.89
CA PHE A 135 -7.81 -5.96 3.86
C PHE A 135 -7.37 -5.34 5.18
N HIS A 136 -7.87 -5.91 6.29
CA HIS A 136 -7.66 -5.43 7.67
C HIS A 136 -8.22 -4.02 7.97
N ALA A 137 -8.96 -3.39 7.05
CA ALA A 137 -9.49 -2.04 7.25
C ALA A 137 -10.41 -1.92 8.48
N ALA A 138 -11.10 -3.00 8.84
CA ALA A 138 -11.94 -3.06 10.06
C ALA A 138 -11.15 -2.84 11.37
N GLY A 139 -9.84 -3.06 11.36
CA GLY A 139 -8.96 -2.82 12.52
C GLY A 139 -8.48 -1.37 12.67
N HIS A 140 -8.87 -0.47 11.80
CA HIS A 140 -8.41 0.92 11.80
C HIS A 140 -9.32 1.82 12.63
N ILE A 141 -8.73 2.85 13.28
CA ILE A 141 -9.47 3.85 14.08
C ILE A 141 -10.35 4.78 13.25
N ALA A 142 -10.06 4.91 11.97
CA ALA A 142 -10.82 5.68 10.99
C ALA A 142 -10.45 5.23 9.58
N GLN A 143 -11.26 5.60 8.60
CA GLN A 143 -11.07 5.25 7.19
C GLN A 143 -10.60 6.46 6.37
N PHE A 144 -10.05 6.21 5.17
CA PHE A 144 -9.28 7.14 4.36
C PHE A 144 -7.93 7.54 5.00
N TRP A 145 -7.06 8.15 4.22
CA TRP A 145 -5.76 8.64 4.69
C TRP A 145 -5.88 9.77 5.72
N ASP A 146 -6.87 10.64 5.55
CA ASP A 146 -7.14 11.79 6.44
C ASP A 146 -8.08 11.45 7.61
N GLY A 147 -8.65 10.25 7.62
CA GLY A 147 -9.57 9.81 8.66
C GLY A 147 -10.92 10.53 8.67
N ARG A 148 -11.38 10.99 7.49
CA ARG A 148 -12.66 11.72 7.37
C ARG A 148 -13.90 10.86 7.61
N ALA A 149 -13.78 9.54 7.57
CA ALA A 149 -14.84 8.62 7.97
C ALA A 149 -14.42 7.85 9.22
N ALA A 150 -15.27 7.84 10.25
CA ALA A 150 -14.97 7.19 11.52
C ALA A 150 -15.14 5.67 11.46
N THR A 151 -15.98 5.17 10.56
CA THR A 151 -16.31 3.75 10.44
C THR A 151 -16.24 3.27 8.99
N LEU A 152 -16.28 1.93 8.79
CA LEU A 152 -16.40 1.34 7.46
C LEU A 152 -17.71 1.75 6.79
N GLU A 153 -18.78 1.83 7.55
CA GLU A 153 -20.11 2.23 7.05
C GLU A 153 -20.11 3.65 6.48
N GLU A 154 -19.49 4.59 7.19
CA GLU A 154 -19.34 5.97 6.70
C GLU A 154 -18.45 6.02 5.44
N GLN A 155 -17.39 5.23 5.42
CA GLN A 155 -16.50 5.16 4.26
C GLN A 155 -17.24 4.61 3.04
N ALA A 156 -17.95 3.46 3.16
CA ALA A 156 -18.57 2.77 2.05
C ALA A 156 -19.65 3.59 1.33
N ALA A 157 -20.29 4.55 2.02
CA ALA A 157 -21.26 5.44 1.41
C ALA A 157 -20.63 6.53 0.51
N GLY A 158 -19.40 6.96 0.83
CA GLY A 158 -18.75 8.11 0.20
C GLY A 158 -18.45 7.94 -1.31
N PRO A 159 -17.72 6.90 -1.71
CA PRO A 159 -17.28 6.69 -3.09
C PRO A 159 -18.41 6.65 -4.12
N MET A 160 -19.57 6.11 -3.75
CA MET A 160 -20.73 6.01 -4.67
C MET A 160 -21.13 7.37 -5.23
N MET A 161 -21.11 8.42 -4.42
CA MET A 161 -21.54 9.78 -4.82
C MET A 161 -20.37 10.73 -5.08
N ASN A 162 -19.14 10.29 -4.91
CA ASN A 162 -17.97 11.10 -5.23
C ASN A 162 -17.85 11.27 -6.75
N PRO A 163 -17.89 12.50 -7.27
CA PRO A 163 -17.90 12.76 -8.72
C PRO A 163 -16.62 12.29 -9.43
N VAL A 164 -15.51 12.16 -8.70
CA VAL A 164 -14.24 11.66 -9.24
C VAL A 164 -14.19 10.13 -9.24
N GLU A 165 -14.93 9.45 -8.35
CA GLU A 165 -14.90 8.00 -8.18
C GLU A 165 -16.05 7.31 -8.93
N MET A 166 -17.17 7.01 -8.27
CA MET A 166 -18.32 6.31 -8.87
C MET A 166 -19.37 7.26 -9.43
N ALA A 167 -19.35 8.52 -9.07
CA ALA A 167 -20.11 9.65 -9.62
C ALA A 167 -21.64 9.50 -9.68
N MET A 168 -22.25 8.70 -8.81
CA MET A 168 -23.71 8.71 -8.71
C MET A 168 -24.20 10.12 -8.38
N PRO A 169 -25.20 10.67 -9.08
CA PRO A 169 -25.59 12.07 -8.91
C PRO A 169 -26.21 12.32 -7.54
N ASP A 170 -26.89 11.34 -6.97
CA ASP A 170 -27.55 11.40 -5.67
C ASP A 170 -27.95 10.01 -5.16
N GLU A 171 -28.39 9.94 -3.90
CA GLU A 171 -28.89 8.70 -3.29
C GLU A 171 -30.14 8.15 -4.03
N LYS A 172 -30.97 9.02 -4.61
CA LYS A 172 -32.20 8.57 -5.32
C LYS A 172 -31.82 7.68 -6.49
N ARG A 173 -30.73 8.01 -7.19
CA ARG A 173 -30.25 7.19 -8.31
C ARG A 173 -29.72 5.83 -7.84
N VAL A 174 -28.97 5.80 -6.73
CA VAL A 174 -28.53 4.55 -6.09
C VAL A 174 -29.75 3.69 -5.71
N LEU A 175 -30.73 4.27 -5.04
CA LEU A 175 -31.94 3.57 -4.61
C LEU A 175 -32.83 3.13 -5.77
N ALA A 176 -32.91 3.91 -6.85
CA ALA A 176 -33.61 3.51 -8.07
C ALA A 176 -33.00 2.25 -8.68
N THR A 177 -31.66 2.17 -8.71
CA THR A 177 -30.94 0.98 -9.17
C THR A 177 -31.25 -0.22 -8.28
N LEU A 178 -31.06 -0.12 -6.98
CA LEU A 178 -31.26 -1.23 -6.04
C LEU A 178 -32.72 -1.70 -5.99
N ASN A 179 -33.70 -0.79 -5.98
CA ASN A 179 -35.12 -1.12 -5.94
C ASN A 179 -35.64 -1.74 -7.26
N SER A 180 -34.97 -1.48 -8.38
CA SER A 180 -35.33 -2.07 -9.69
C SER A 180 -35.03 -3.55 -9.79
N ILE A 181 -34.21 -4.11 -8.91
CA ILE A 181 -33.69 -5.47 -8.98
C ILE A 181 -34.29 -6.28 -7.83
N PRO A 182 -35.23 -7.20 -8.11
CA PRO A 182 -35.99 -7.94 -7.08
C PRO A 182 -35.06 -8.70 -6.10
N GLN A 183 -33.94 -9.23 -6.58
CA GLN A 183 -33.00 -9.98 -5.74
C GLN A 183 -32.35 -9.08 -4.70
N TYR A 184 -32.00 -7.82 -5.04
CA TYR A 184 -31.52 -6.85 -4.05
C TYR A 184 -32.61 -6.49 -3.04
N VAL A 185 -33.82 -6.20 -3.49
CA VAL A 185 -34.95 -5.92 -2.58
C VAL A 185 -35.16 -7.08 -1.59
N LYS A 186 -35.10 -8.33 -2.07
CA LYS A 186 -35.16 -9.53 -1.22
C LYS A 186 -33.99 -9.61 -0.25
N GLY A 187 -32.76 -9.41 -0.76
CA GLY A 187 -31.52 -9.42 0.05
C GLY A 187 -31.56 -8.40 1.18
N PHE A 188 -31.95 -7.17 0.88
CA PHE A 188 -32.10 -6.12 1.91
C PHE A 188 -33.16 -6.47 2.99
N LYS A 189 -34.30 -7.03 2.59
CA LYS A 189 -35.33 -7.49 3.56
C LYS A 189 -34.81 -8.59 4.46
N GLN A 190 -34.01 -9.51 3.95
CA GLN A 190 -33.39 -10.57 4.74
C GLN A 190 -32.27 -10.06 5.66
N SER A 191 -31.47 -9.12 5.18
CA SER A 191 -30.36 -8.55 5.94
C SER A 191 -30.80 -7.57 7.03
N PHE A 192 -31.95 -6.90 6.85
CA PHE A 192 -32.47 -5.86 7.73
C PHE A 192 -33.97 -6.05 8.03
N PRO A 193 -34.35 -7.17 8.69
CA PRO A 193 -35.76 -7.56 8.84
C PRO A 193 -36.57 -6.58 9.73
N GLY A 194 -35.89 -5.80 10.59
CA GLY A 194 -36.53 -4.80 11.45
C GLY A 194 -36.81 -3.46 10.77
N ASP A 195 -36.25 -3.22 9.59
CA ASP A 195 -36.40 -1.94 8.91
C ASP A 195 -37.66 -1.91 8.02
N LYS A 196 -38.50 -0.90 8.23
CA LYS A 196 -39.69 -0.67 7.38
C LYS A 196 -39.34 -0.34 5.93
N LYS A 197 -38.18 0.27 5.70
CA LYS A 197 -37.62 0.62 4.38
C LYS A 197 -36.18 0.11 4.29
N PRO A 198 -35.98 -1.22 4.16
CA PRO A 198 -34.65 -1.82 4.26
C PRO A 198 -33.71 -1.42 3.12
N VAL A 199 -34.24 -1.09 1.92
CA VAL A 199 -33.43 -0.59 0.80
C VAL A 199 -33.17 0.89 1.02
N ASN A 200 -32.00 1.20 1.56
CA ASN A 200 -31.49 2.55 1.76
C ASN A 200 -29.96 2.56 1.71
N VAL A 201 -29.34 3.72 1.50
CA VAL A 201 -27.87 3.85 1.38
C VAL A 201 -27.16 3.45 2.67
N ALA A 202 -27.69 3.78 3.83
CA ALA A 202 -27.10 3.40 5.10
C ALA A 202 -27.04 1.88 5.27
N ASN A 203 -28.09 1.15 4.89
CA ASN A 203 -28.07 -0.31 4.93
C ASN A 203 -27.19 -0.93 3.84
N ALA A 204 -27.06 -0.28 2.68
CA ALA A 204 -26.09 -0.72 1.66
C ALA A 204 -24.67 -0.59 2.21
N ALA A 205 -24.33 0.53 2.82
CA ALA A 205 -23.04 0.76 3.47
C ALA A 205 -22.78 -0.24 4.62
N ARG A 206 -23.79 -0.51 5.46
CA ARG A 206 -23.69 -1.53 6.53
C ARG A 206 -23.42 -2.93 5.99
N ALA A 207 -24.06 -3.30 4.89
CA ALA A 207 -23.82 -4.59 4.26
C ALA A 207 -22.41 -4.66 3.66
N ILE A 208 -21.96 -3.63 2.94
CA ILE A 208 -20.59 -3.56 2.42
C ILE A 208 -19.58 -3.67 3.56
N ALA A 209 -19.74 -2.89 4.63
CA ALA A 209 -18.90 -2.94 5.81
C ALA A 209 -18.88 -4.34 6.48
N ALA A 210 -20.02 -5.03 6.53
CA ALA A 210 -20.10 -6.40 7.03
C ALA A 210 -19.26 -7.38 6.20
N PHE A 211 -19.24 -7.22 4.89
CA PHE A 211 -18.36 -7.99 4.00
C PHE A 211 -16.89 -7.61 4.19
N GLU A 212 -16.55 -6.32 4.24
CA GLU A 212 -15.17 -5.85 4.43
C GLU A 212 -14.55 -6.34 5.75
N ARG A 213 -15.35 -6.52 6.80
CA ARG A 213 -14.88 -7.12 8.07
C ARG A 213 -14.40 -8.58 7.93
N LYS A 214 -14.78 -9.27 6.85
CA LYS A 214 -14.26 -10.61 6.52
C LYS A 214 -12.97 -10.58 5.71
N LEU A 215 -12.56 -9.41 5.22
CA LEU A 215 -11.35 -9.25 4.41
C LEU A 215 -10.11 -9.19 5.33
N ILE A 216 -9.70 -10.34 5.79
CA ILE A 216 -8.50 -10.54 6.61
C ILE A 216 -7.62 -11.60 5.96
N THR A 217 -6.32 -11.48 6.16
CA THR A 217 -5.32 -12.46 5.75
C THR A 217 -4.59 -12.98 6.99
N THR A 218 -4.09 -14.20 6.94
CA THR A 218 -3.28 -14.80 8.01
C THR A 218 -1.87 -15.02 7.51
N ALA A 219 -0.89 -14.39 8.16
CA ALA A 219 0.52 -14.41 7.78
C ALA A 219 1.34 -15.32 8.72
N ARG A 220 2.59 -15.62 8.32
CA ARG A 220 3.54 -16.33 9.20
C ARG A 220 3.81 -15.56 10.50
N PHE A 221 3.78 -14.23 10.41
CA PHE A 221 3.85 -13.35 11.58
C PHE A 221 2.76 -13.64 12.63
N ASP A 222 1.55 -14.05 12.23
CA ASP A 222 0.49 -14.41 13.17
C ASP A 222 0.83 -15.69 13.95
N LYS A 223 1.48 -16.67 13.30
CA LYS A 223 1.98 -17.86 13.97
C LYS A 223 3.06 -17.49 14.99
N PHE A 224 3.97 -16.58 14.60
CA PHE A 224 4.97 -16.05 15.54
C PHE A 224 4.30 -15.37 16.75
N LEU A 225 3.30 -14.51 16.53
CA LEU A 225 2.56 -13.87 17.62
C LEU A 225 1.82 -14.87 18.53
N ALA A 226 1.44 -16.02 17.99
CA ALA A 226 0.79 -17.11 18.72
C ALA A 226 1.77 -18.02 19.51
N GLY A 227 3.08 -17.81 19.39
CA GLY A 227 4.11 -18.53 20.14
C GLY A 227 5.02 -19.44 19.32
N ASP A 228 4.79 -19.56 18.02
CA ASP A 228 5.70 -20.28 17.13
C ASP A 228 6.87 -19.39 16.71
N GLU A 229 7.91 -19.36 17.54
CA GLU A 229 9.11 -18.56 17.25
C GLU A 229 9.83 -19.01 15.97
N SER A 230 9.61 -20.23 15.51
CA SER A 230 10.21 -20.77 14.29
C SER A 230 9.50 -20.27 13.01
N ALA A 231 8.33 -19.64 13.13
CA ALA A 231 7.56 -19.12 12.00
C ALA A 231 8.28 -17.97 11.25
N LEU A 232 9.25 -17.32 11.89
CA LEU A 232 10.10 -16.31 11.27
C LEU A 232 11.54 -16.84 11.09
N THR A 233 12.14 -16.55 9.95
CA THR A 233 13.57 -16.80 9.71
C THR A 233 14.42 -15.89 10.60
N GLU A 234 15.72 -16.21 10.74
CA GLU A 234 16.63 -15.34 11.50
C GLU A 234 16.73 -13.93 10.92
N GLN A 235 16.70 -13.79 9.58
CA GLN A 235 16.71 -12.48 8.93
C GLN A 235 15.45 -11.68 9.26
N GLU A 236 14.28 -12.30 9.19
CA GLU A 236 13.00 -11.67 9.54
C GLU A 236 12.94 -11.26 11.01
N ARG A 237 13.54 -12.06 11.90
CA ARG A 237 13.66 -11.72 13.33
C ARG A 237 14.60 -10.54 13.55
N ARG A 238 15.77 -10.49 12.89
CA ARG A 238 16.64 -9.31 12.95
C ARG A 238 15.92 -8.07 12.47
N GLY A 239 15.18 -8.19 11.35
CA GLY A 239 14.37 -7.09 10.82
C GLY A 239 13.30 -6.61 11.79
N LEU A 240 12.57 -7.53 12.44
CA LEU A 240 11.59 -7.21 13.47
C LEU A 240 12.23 -6.53 14.69
N GLU A 241 13.37 -7.02 15.16
CA GLU A 241 14.10 -6.44 16.28
C GLU A 241 14.59 -5.03 15.94
N LEU A 242 15.13 -4.83 14.73
CA LEU A 242 15.56 -3.53 14.24
C LEU A 242 14.38 -2.57 14.08
N PHE A 243 13.28 -3.01 13.51
CA PHE A 243 12.03 -2.26 13.37
C PHE A 243 11.52 -1.77 14.74
N ALA A 244 11.56 -2.63 15.75
CA ALA A 244 11.16 -2.28 17.10
C ALA A 244 12.16 -1.35 17.79
N ALA A 245 13.46 -1.64 17.68
CA ALA A 245 14.53 -0.86 18.33
C ALA A 245 14.67 0.54 17.75
N SER A 246 14.40 0.72 16.45
CA SER A 246 14.44 2.01 15.78
C SER A 246 13.24 2.90 16.07
N GLY A 247 12.18 2.35 16.72
CA GLY A 247 10.99 3.12 17.10
C GLY A 247 9.83 3.05 16.10
N CYS A 248 9.91 2.25 15.02
CA CYS A 248 8.83 2.10 14.05
C CYS A 248 7.51 1.62 14.70
N THR A 249 7.62 0.79 15.74
CA THR A 249 6.47 0.30 16.52
C THR A 249 5.74 1.39 17.31
N THR A 250 6.29 2.60 17.43
CA THR A 250 5.57 3.73 18.03
C THR A 250 4.32 4.08 17.25
N CYS A 251 4.38 3.97 15.92
CA CYS A 251 3.29 4.28 15.00
C CYS A 251 2.69 3.01 14.40
N HIS A 252 3.54 2.06 13.98
CA HIS A 252 3.14 0.78 13.38
C HIS A 252 3.01 -0.31 14.45
N ASN A 253 1.96 -0.23 15.25
CA ASN A 253 1.66 -1.14 16.35
C ASN A 253 0.27 -1.77 16.22
N GLY A 254 -0.08 -2.61 17.20
CA GLY A 254 -1.37 -3.30 17.22
C GLY A 254 -1.49 -4.44 16.20
N PRO A 255 -2.63 -5.14 16.15
CA PRO A 255 -2.82 -6.33 15.31
C PRO A 255 -2.68 -6.08 13.81
N SER A 256 -3.04 -4.88 13.36
CA SER A 256 -2.90 -4.46 11.95
C SER A 256 -1.53 -3.90 11.61
N VAL A 257 -0.58 -3.88 12.57
CA VAL A 257 0.75 -3.27 12.40
C VAL A 257 0.61 -1.85 11.84
N GLY A 258 -0.25 -1.06 12.46
CA GLY A 258 -0.69 0.26 12.03
C GLY A 258 -2.21 0.43 12.20
N GLY A 259 -2.78 1.50 11.66
CA GLY A 259 -4.22 1.79 11.73
C GLY A 259 -4.69 2.36 13.07
N THR A 260 -3.83 2.53 14.06
CA THR A 260 -4.18 2.84 15.45
C THR A 260 -4.01 4.31 15.85
N SER A 261 -3.42 5.12 14.97
CA SER A 261 -3.14 6.54 15.25
C SER A 261 -3.07 7.39 13.99
N PHE A 262 -3.06 8.71 14.18
CA PHE A 262 -2.68 9.68 13.16
C PHE A 262 -1.29 10.19 13.47
N GLN A 263 -0.44 10.30 12.44
CA GLN A 263 0.91 10.81 12.59
C GLN A 263 1.25 11.79 11.47
N LYS A 264 2.04 12.80 11.81
CA LYS A 264 2.57 13.74 10.83
C LYS A 264 3.59 13.00 9.95
N LEU A 265 3.42 13.05 8.65
CA LEU A 265 4.43 12.60 7.70
C LEU A 265 5.53 13.66 7.64
N GLY A 266 6.77 13.24 7.89
CA GLY A 266 7.87 14.19 8.06
C GLY A 266 7.94 14.77 9.47
N LEU A 267 7.98 13.90 10.49
CA LEU A 267 8.04 14.30 11.90
C LEU A 267 9.39 14.96 12.26
N ILE A 268 10.49 14.40 11.76
CA ILE A 268 11.86 14.86 12.04
C ILE A 268 12.40 15.69 10.88
N GLU A 269 12.28 15.17 9.65
CA GLU A 269 12.66 15.87 8.44
C GLU A 269 11.43 16.00 7.53
N GLU A 270 11.12 17.20 7.10
CA GLU A 270 9.93 17.47 6.29
C GLU A 270 9.88 16.56 5.05
N TYR A 271 8.71 15.93 4.84
CA TYR A 271 8.44 15.19 3.62
C TYR A 271 7.79 16.12 2.60
N PRO A 272 8.32 16.22 1.37
CA PRO A 272 7.81 17.14 0.37
C PRO A 272 6.44 16.68 -0.13
N THR A 273 5.37 17.29 0.37
CA THR A 273 4.00 17.03 -0.05
C THR A 273 3.16 18.30 -0.03
N GLY A 274 2.29 18.47 -1.03
CA GLY A 274 1.25 19.51 -1.03
C GLY A 274 -0.04 19.08 -0.32
N ASP A 275 -0.16 17.80 0.07
CA ASP A 275 -1.35 17.27 0.73
C ASP A 275 -1.35 17.65 2.21
N LYS A 276 -2.37 18.39 2.62
CA LYS A 276 -2.52 18.86 4.01
C LYS A 276 -3.00 17.77 4.99
N GLY A 277 -3.31 16.55 4.49
CA GLY A 277 -3.73 15.42 5.30
C GLY A 277 -4.99 15.70 6.12
N ARG A 278 -4.95 15.35 7.40
CA ARG A 278 -6.08 15.48 8.33
C ARG A 278 -6.52 16.93 8.57
N PHE A 279 -5.64 17.92 8.35
CA PHE A 279 -6.03 19.33 8.39
C PHE A 279 -7.24 19.62 7.49
N GLU A 280 -7.37 18.94 6.34
CA GLU A 280 -8.53 19.13 5.45
C GLU A 280 -9.87 18.80 6.14
N VAL A 281 -9.86 17.93 7.11
CA VAL A 281 -11.01 17.49 7.89
C VAL A 281 -11.25 18.38 9.11
N THR A 282 -10.19 18.62 9.90
CA THR A 282 -10.31 19.25 11.22
C THR A 282 -10.14 20.76 11.21
N LYS A 283 -9.44 21.30 10.19
CA LYS A 283 -8.98 22.70 10.10
C LYS A 283 -8.12 23.13 11.29
N ASN A 284 -7.57 22.17 12.03
CA ASN A 284 -6.61 22.40 13.11
C ASN A 284 -5.20 22.33 12.56
N GLU A 285 -4.39 23.39 12.76
CA GLU A 285 -3.01 23.47 12.30
C GLU A 285 -2.11 22.34 12.85
N GLU A 286 -2.42 21.82 14.03
CA GLU A 286 -1.71 20.69 14.59
C GLU A 286 -1.88 19.39 13.76
N ASP A 287 -2.95 19.33 12.94
CA ASP A 287 -3.24 18.19 12.08
C ASP A 287 -2.67 18.32 10.65
N LEU A 288 -1.89 19.38 10.40
CA LEU A 288 -1.25 19.60 9.11
C LEU A 288 -0.27 18.46 8.80
N HIS A 289 -0.44 17.86 7.60
CA HIS A 289 0.31 16.70 7.11
C HIS A 289 0.19 15.43 8.00
N LYS A 290 -0.80 15.38 8.90
CA LYS A 290 -1.12 14.12 9.59
C LYS A 290 -1.96 13.23 8.71
N PHE A 291 -1.60 11.96 8.72
CA PHE A 291 -2.31 10.88 8.05
C PHE A 291 -2.58 9.75 9.04
N ARG A 292 -3.64 9.00 8.83
CA ARG A 292 -3.81 7.72 9.53
C ARG A 292 -2.62 6.83 9.16
N VAL A 293 -1.92 6.32 10.18
CA VAL A 293 -0.84 5.37 9.97
C VAL A 293 -1.40 4.14 9.23
N PRO A 294 -0.91 3.83 8.02
CA PRO A 294 -1.44 2.68 7.28
C PRO A 294 -1.09 1.36 7.96
N THR A 295 -1.89 0.33 7.69
CA THR A 295 -1.50 -1.03 8.01
C THR A 295 -0.24 -1.44 7.23
N LEU A 296 0.63 -2.21 7.86
CA LEU A 296 1.74 -2.88 7.18
C LEU A 296 1.43 -4.36 6.85
N ARG A 297 0.23 -4.85 7.22
CA ARG A 297 -0.23 -6.15 6.75
C ARG A 297 -0.28 -6.14 5.21
N ASN A 298 0.29 -7.17 4.60
CA ASN A 298 0.40 -7.32 3.15
C ASN A 298 1.19 -6.21 2.44
N VAL A 299 1.97 -5.40 3.16
CA VAL A 299 2.66 -4.21 2.61
C VAL A 299 3.54 -4.53 1.40
N GLU A 300 4.13 -5.75 1.33
CA GLU A 300 4.89 -6.21 0.16
C GLU A 300 4.05 -6.18 -1.14
N LYS A 301 2.74 -6.41 -1.04
CA LYS A 301 1.82 -6.57 -2.16
C LYS A 301 0.96 -5.34 -2.46
N THR A 302 1.02 -4.32 -1.60
CA THR A 302 0.10 -3.17 -1.66
C THR A 302 0.77 -1.88 -2.12
N GLY A 303 1.86 -2.01 -2.90
CA GLY A 303 2.46 -0.87 -3.59
C GLY A 303 1.59 -0.34 -4.75
N PRO A 304 1.87 0.88 -5.23
CA PRO A 304 2.90 1.80 -4.74
C PRO A 304 2.54 2.44 -3.39
N TRP A 305 3.56 2.88 -2.65
CA TRP A 305 3.43 3.29 -1.26
C TRP A 305 3.32 4.81 -1.09
N PHE A 306 3.06 5.23 0.16
CA PHE A 306 2.68 6.56 0.62
C PHE A 306 1.27 6.97 0.19
N HIS A 307 0.79 8.07 0.76
CA HIS A 307 -0.56 8.58 0.53
C HIS A 307 -0.82 8.99 -0.93
N ASP A 308 0.23 9.31 -1.66
CA ASP A 308 0.22 9.74 -3.06
C ASP A 308 0.68 8.66 -4.06
N GLY A 309 1.06 7.48 -3.55
CA GLY A 309 1.58 6.39 -4.38
C GLY A 309 2.88 6.72 -5.10
N SER A 310 3.67 7.66 -4.58
CA SER A 310 4.89 8.15 -5.24
C SER A 310 6.08 7.20 -5.18
N VAL A 311 6.03 6.19 -4.30
CA VAL A 311 7.14 5.26 -4.07
C VAL A 311 6.78 3.87 -4.58
N THR A 312 7.58 3.32 -5.48
CA THR A 312 7.33 2.03 -6.15
C THR A 312 8.20 0.88 -5.64
N GLU A 313 9.22 1.19 -4.82
CA GLU A 313 10.13 0.20 -4.28
C GLU A 313 10.05 0.15 -2.75
N LEU A 314 9.73 -1.02 -2.17
CA LEU A 314 9.57 -1.18 -0.71
C LEU A 314 10.85 -0.82 0.07
N PRO A 315 12.07 -1.18 -0.37
CA PRO A 315 13.29 -0.73 0.28
C PRO A 315 13.41 0.81 0.34
N GLN A 316 13.00 1.50 -0.73
CA GLN A 316 12.97 2.96 -0.76
C GLN A 316 11.96 3.53 0.23
N ALA A 317 10.78 2.94 0.36
CA ALA A 317 9.79 3.34 1.36
C ALA A 317 10.35 3.23 2.78
N VAL A 318 11.08 2.15 3.09
CA VAL A 318 11.76 1.98 4.39
C VAL A 318 12.79 3.08 4.62
N ARG A 319 13.64 3.40 3.62
CA ARG A 319 14.66 4.46 3.74
C ARG A 319 14.02 5.84 3.96
N LEU A 320 12.95 6.15 3.24
CA LEU A 320 12.24 7.42 3.38
C LEU A 320 11.56 7.53 4.75
N MET A 321 10.95 6.43 5.25
CA MET A 321 10.41 6.41 6.60
C MET A 321 11.50 6.62 7.66
N ALA A 322 12.66 5.94 7.54
CA ALA A 322 13.78 6.13 8.43
C ALA A 322 14.24 7.59 8.46
N LYS A 323 14.41 8.19 7.28
CA LYS A 323 14.85 9.57 7.13
C LYS A 323 13.84 10.56 7.71
N HIS A 324 12.61 10.54 7.20
CA HIS A 324 11.64 11.59 7.49
C HIS A 324 10.96 11.45 8.86
N GLN A 325 10.76 10.22 9.35
CA GLN A 325 10.09 9.98 10.63
C GLN A 325 11.05 9.84 11.81
N LEU A 326 12.27 9.33 11.58
CA LEU A 326 13.21 8.97 12.63
C LEU A 326 14.51 9.78 12.58
N GLY A 327 14.80 10.49 11.47
CA GLY A 327 16.08 11.16 11.25
C GLY A 327 17.26 10.18 11.15
N MET A 328 16.99 8.95 10.69
CA MET A 328 17.97 7.86 10.64
C MET A 328 18.31 7.47 9.20
N THR A 329 19.51 6.94 9.03
CA THR A 329 19.95 6.32 7.78
C THR A 329 20.31 4.88 8.09
N PHE A 330 19.64 3.93 7.42
CA PHE A 330 19.97 2.51 7.51
C PHE A 330 20.94 2.12 6.41
N SER A 331 21.85 1.19 6.72
CA SER A 331 22.65 0.49 5.73
C SER A 331 21.78 -0.40 4.82
N ASP A 332 22.32 -0.85 3.68
CA ASP A 332 21.61 -1.75 2.80
C ASP A 332 21.18 -3.04 3.50
N ALA A 333 22.07 -3.63 4.32
CA ALA A 333 21.77 -4.84 5.08
C ALA A 333 20.64 -4.63 6.11
N GLU A 334 20.60 -3.49 6.80
CA GLU A 334 19.53 -3.16 7.75
C GLU A 334 18.18 -2.97 7.03
N VAL A 335 18.20 -2.33 5.85
CA VAL A 335 16.99 -2.21 5.01
C VAL A 335 16.51 -3.58 4.55
N ASP A 336 17.42 -4.46 4.11
CA ASP A 336 17.08 -5.82 3.68
C ASP A 336 16.49 -6.65 4.81
N ASP A 337 17.00 -6.54 6.03
CA ASP A 337 16.44 -7.19 7.21
C ASP A 337 15.03 -6.67 7.53
N ILE A 338 14.82 -5.33 7.54
CA ILE A 338 13.48 -4.74 7.75
C ILE A 338 12.52 -5.20 6.65
N VAL A 339 12.93 -5.18 5.38
CA VAL A 339 12.11 -5.63 4.25
C VAL A 339 11.77 -7.12 4.38
N ALA A 340 12.69 -7.96 4.83
CA ALA A 340 12.41 -9.37 5.11
C ALA A 340 11.32 -9.51 6.17
N PHE A 341 11.40 -8.76 7.27
CA PHE A 341 10.33 -8.73 8.28
C PHE A 341 9.01 -8.27 7.65
N LEU A 342 8.97 -7.18 6.90
CA LEU A 342 7.75 -6.67 6.27
C LEU A 342 7.11 -7.69 5.33
N LYS A 343 7.90 -8.50 4.63
CA LYS A 343 7.40 -9.61 3.80
C LYS A 343 6.75 -10.72 4.62
N SER A 344 7.20 -10.94 5.86
CA SER A 344 6.57 -11.92 6.75
C SER A 344 5.13 -11.54 7.18
N LEU A 345 4.74 -10.27 6.97
CA LEU A 345 3.39 -9.75 7.20
C LEU A 345 2.43 -10.03 6.04
N THR A 346 2.93 -10.59 4.92
CA THR A 346 2.09 -11.01 3.79
C THR A 346 1.38 -12.30 4.14
N GLY A 347 0.07 -12.24 4.18
CA GLY A 347 -0.80 -13.37 4.51
C GLY A 347 -1.35 -14.10 3.29
N GLU A 348 -1.94 -15.25 3.56
CA GLU A 348 -2.69 -16.00 2.55
C GLU A 348 -4.02 -15.30 2.28
N LEU A 349 -4.33 -15.10 0.99
CA LEU A 349 -5.62 -14.56 0.58
C LEU A 349 -6.75 -15.57 0.87
N PRO A 350 -7.97 -15.11 1.19
CA PRO A 350 -9.13 -15.96 1.31
C PRO A 350 -9.40 -16.79 0.04
N GLY A 351 -10.25 -17.78 0.16
CA GLY A 351 -10.65 -18.59 -0.98
C GLY A 351 -11.47 -17.84 -2.03
N PRO A 352 -11.71 -18.48 -3.20
CA PRO A 352 -12.42 -17.86 -4.32
C PRO A 352 -13.87 -17.48 -3.97
N GLU A 353 -14.47 -18.10 -2.97
CA GLU A 353 -15.80 -17.74 -2.46
C GLU A 353 -15.86 -16.31 -1.90
N VAL A 354 -14.72 -15.73 -1.51
CA VAL A 354 -14.58 -14.33 -1.08
C VAL A 354 -14.08 -13.45 -2.22
N LEU A 355 -13.02 -13.89 -2.91
CA LEU A 355 -12.27 -13.06 -3.85
C LEU A 355 -12.91 -12.95 -5.24
N ALA A 356 -13.49 -14.04 -5.76
CA ALA A 356 -14.03 -14.04 -7.13
C ALA A 356 -15.29 -13.16 -7.22
N PRO A 357 -15.47 -12.41 -8.32
CA PRO A 357 -16.71 -11.70 -8.55
C PRO A 357 -17.90 -12.66 -8.49
N PRO A 358 -18.95 -12.36 -7.71
CA PRO A 358 -20.17 -13.18 -7.69
C PRO A 358 -20.98 -12.98 -8.97
N GLU A 359 -21.85 -13.95 -9.27
CA GLU A 359 -22.88 -13.72 -10.27
C GLU A 359 -23.85 -12.64 -9.76
N LEU A 360 -23.85 -11.48 -10.44
CA LEU A 360 -24.71 -10.36 -10.06
C LEU A 360 -26.14 -10.56 -10.57
N PRO A 361 -27.16 -10.15 -9.81
CA PRO A 361 -28.55 -10.21 -10.25
C PRO A 361 -28.74 -9.44 -11.57
N PRO A 362 -29.54 -9.96 -12.53
CA PRO A 362 -29.75 -9.30 -13.80
C PRO A 362 -30.52 -7.98 -13.64
N SER A 363 -30.22 -7.02 -14.52
CA SER A 363 -31.01 -5.80 -14.67
C SER A 363 -32.41 -6.10 -15.13
N THR A 364 -33.38 -5.25 -14.75
CA THR A 364 -34.74 -5.27 -15.24
C THR A 364 -34.97 -4.15 -16.24
N ARG A 365 -36.19 -4.11 -16.86
CA ARG A 365 -36.54 -2.98 -17.72
C ARG A 365 -36.64 -1.64 -17.02
N THR A 366 -36.80 -1.64 -15.69
CA THR A 366 -36.89 -0.43 -14.87
C THR A 366 -35.53 -0.04 -14.24
N THR A 367 -34.49 -0.88 -14.40
CA THR A 367 -33.15 -0.53 -13.94
C THR A 367 -32.67 0.68 -14.72
N PRO A 368 -32.23 1.75 -14.00
CA PRO A 368 -31.67 2.93 -14.65
C PRO A 368 -30.54 2.55 -15.59
N LYS A 369 -30.46 3.21 -16.74
CA LYS A 369 -29.39 2.97 -17.72
C LYS A 369 -28.10 3.66 -17.28
N ALA A 370 -26.97 3.15 -17.76
CA ALA A 370 -25.69 3.83 -17.64
C ALA A 370 -25.76 5.25 -18.22
N ASP A 371 -25.07 6.19 -17.56
CA ASP A 371 -24.98 7.57 -17.99
C ASP A 371 -23.48 7.94 -18.10
N PRO A 372 -22.94 7.94 -19.32
CA PRO A 372 -21.54 8.28 -19.57
C PRO A 372 -21.26 9.79 -19.56
N THR A 373 -22.27 10.63 -19.36
CA THR A 373 -22.09 12.08 -19.30
C THR A 373 -21.61 12.57 -17.93
#